data_a324fbdf7d11e769f4e31b4dfe933a1d
#
_entry.id   a324fbdf7d11e769f4e31b4dfe933a1d
#
_cell.length_a   1.000
_cell.length_b   1.000
_cell.length_c   1.000
_cell.angle_alpha   90.00
_cell.angle_beta   90.00
_cell.angle_gamma   90.00
#
_symmetry.space_group_name_H-M   'P 1'
#
loop_
_entity.id
_entity.type
_entity.pdbx_description
1 polymer ?
#
loop_
_entity_poly.entity_id
_entity_poly.type
_entity_poly.pdbx_seq_one_letter_code
_entity_poly.pdbx_strand_id
1 'polypeptide(L)'
;MMQTLKQKKGIIVDDFLKTSDDSIFAIGECVEHDGNTYGLVAPLYEQAKVLAKVLADKKTTGYEGSTLSTRLKISGVDLFSAGDYLGDVTTENLILLDEKVGIYKKLVIYKDKIIGIVLYGDTNDASWYLKLLKENTDISDLRTKILFGKSALSGDSGHGGNDINAMSDDEEVCGCNGVCKGDIVKAIKEKDLKSLSDVKSCTKAGASCGSCLGLVEQILINTLGDEYKQSEEGICSCTTLGHKEIKKAINECEFETVYDVFSKLEWKTKDGCSKCRPAINYYLLVKYNDDKYKNDKRSSLVNDRMYANIQKDGTYSVVPRIWGGVTSPQELKDIAEIAVKYNVPTVKFTGGQRLDMLGVKKEQLAPMWQDLNDCGFVSGQAYAKGLRTVKTCVGNVWCRFGTQDSMNMGVIIEKLTWGSWTPHKFKIAVSGCPRNCAEATIKDLGIIGVDSGWEIHIAGNGGIKVRVTDLLCKVETDEELLEYVKAFMQFHREDSYYLERTAHWVERTGLQYIKDVMLDKSQVKSYAKRFEISQESAQVDPWAKAIKDGFTKEFDSIVINPEDSHSFEAKEQI
;
A
#
# COMPACT_ATOMS: atom_id res chain seq x y z
N MET A 1 8.04 -8.67 -46.25
CA MET A 1 6.73 -9.24 -45.90
C MET A 1 6.67 -9.35 -44.38
N MET A 2 5.79 -8.64 -43.72
CA MET A 2 5.54 -8.83 -42.29
C MET A 2 4.89 -10.21 -42.15
N GLN A 3 5.60 -11.19 -41.58
CA GLN A 3 5.03 -12.49 -41.24
C GLN A 3 4.13 -12.28 -40.01
N THR A 4 2.84 -12.53 -40.17
CA THR A 4 1.90 -12.42 -39.07
C THR A 4 2.02 -13.68 -38.21
N LEU A 5 2.31 -13.52 -36.90
CA LEU A 5 2.36 -14.65 -35.97
C LEU A 5 0.99 -15.35 -35.90
N LYS A 6 0.99 -16.67 -35.79
CA LYS A 6 -0.25 -17.43 -35.55
C LYS A 6 -0.79 -17.08 -34.16
N GLN A 7 -2.07 -16.74 -34.09
CA GLN A 7 -2.75 -16.38 -32.85
C GLN A 7 -4.22 -16.84 -32.84
N LYS A 8 -4.75 -17.17 -31.66
CA LYS A 8 -6.18 -17.38 -31.39
C LYS A 8 -6.56 -16.56 -30.18
N LYS A 9 -6.54 -17.19 -28.98
CA LYS A 9 -6.71 -16.50 -27.69
C LYS A 9 -5.43 -15.77 -27.29
N GLY A 10 -4.27 -16.25 -27.76
CA GLY A 10 -2.95 -15.70 -27.55
C GLY A 10 -2.02 -16.02 -28.72
N ILE A 11 -0.74 -15.64 -28.61
CA ILE A 11 0.30 -16.03 -29.57
C ILE A 11 0.56 -17.52 -29.37
N ILE A 12 0.32 -18.32 -30.43
CA ILE A 12 0.50 -19.77 -30.36
C ILE A 12 2.00 -20.08 -30.30
N VAL A 13 2.39 -20.86 -29.28
CA VAL A 13 3.77 -21.34 -29.08
C VAL A 13 3.79 -22.87 -28.97
N ASP A 14 4.93 -23.45 -29.31
CA ASP A 14 5.22 -24.88 -29.10
C ASP A 14 5.75 -25.12 -27.66
N ASP A 15 6.11 -26.38 -27.35
CA ASP A 15 6.65 -26.77 -26.04
C ASP A 15 7.99 -26.08 -25.69
N PHE A 16 8.70 -25.54 -26.68
CA PHE A 16 9.92 -24.77 -26.48
C PHE A 16 9.69 -23.27 -26.49
N LEU A 17 8.39 -22.84 -26.43
CA LEU A 17 7.95 -21.45 -26.39
C LEU A 17 8.30 -20.65 -27.63
N LYS A 18 8.49 -21.35 -28.77
CA LYS A 18 8.77 -20.80 -30.07
C LYS A 18 7.45 -20.53 -30.79
N THR A 19 7.37 -19.41 -31.47
CA THR A 19 6.19 -19.01 -32.25
C THR A 19 6.20 -19.65 -33.66
N SER A 20 5.27 -19.24 -34.49
CA SER A 20 5.28 -19.63 -35.91
C SER A 20 6.44 -19.01 -36.74
N ASP A 21 7.20 -18.09 -36.14
CA ASP A 21 8.44 -17.54 -36.69
C ASP A 21 9.62 -18.14 -35.94
N ASP A 22 10.56 -18.71 -36.68
CA ASP A 22 11.70 -19.44 -36.14
C ASP A 22 12.65 -18.59 -35.28
N SER A 23 12.62 -17.29 -35.43
CA SER A 23 13.46 -16.34 -34.69
C SER A 23 12.77 -15.69 -33.50
N ILE A 24 11.47 -15.98 -33.30
CA ILE A 24 10.66 -15.32 -32.26
C ILE A 24 10.17 -16.34 -31.25
N PHE A 25 10.45 -16.06 -29.99
CA PHE A 25 9.91 -16.76 -28.82
C PHE A 25 8.93 -15.88 -28.08
N ALA A 26 7.94 -16.46 -27.41
CA ALA A 26 6.99 -15.71 -26.60
C ALA A 26 6.70 -16.45 -25.29
N ILE A 27 6.59 -15.69 -24.21
CA ILE A 27 6.17 -16.15 -22.87
C ILE A 27 5.24 -15.13 -22.23
N GLY A 28 4.51 -15.54 -21.23
CA GLY A 28 3.65 -14.65 -20.46
C GLY A 28 2.17 -14.81 -20.75
N GLU A 29 1.37 -13.85 -20.30
CA GLU A 29 -0.09 -13.87 -20.49
C GLU A 29 -0.53 -13.76 -21.95
N CYS A 30 0.38 -13.31 -22.82
CA CYS A 30 0.10 -13.14 -24.24
C CYS A 30 0.21 -14.44 -25.05
N VAL A 31 0.67 -15.56 -24.46
CA VAL A 31 0.85 -16.82 -25.18
C VAL A 31 -0.29 -17.80 -24.99
N GLU A 32 -0.51 -18.62 -26.01
CA GLU A 32 -1.36 -19.79 -26.00
C GLU A 32 -0.49 -21.03 -26.25
N HIS A 33 -0.42 -21.92 -25.26
CA HIS A 33 0.26 -23.19 -25.34
C HIS A 33 -0.77 -24.32 -25.19
N ASP A 34 -0.80 -25.22 -26.14
CA ASP A 34 -1.75 -26.35 -26.21
C ASP A 34 -3.22 -25.94 -25.93
N GLY A 35 -3.65 -24.83 -26.55
CA GLY A 35 -5.01 -24.28 -26.43
C GLY A 35 -5.31 -23.53 -25.13
N ASN A 36 -4.36 -23.46 -24.21
CA ASN A 36 -4.49 -22.80 -22.91
C ASN A 36 -3.76 -21.45 -22.85
N THR A 37 -4.35 -20.49 -22.18
CA THR A 37 -3.74 -19.19 -21.82
C THR A 37 -3.63 -19.10 -20.30
N TYR A 38 -2.60 -18.42 -19.81
CA TYR A 38 -2.26 -18.38 -18.38
C TYR A 38 -2.27 -16.94 -17.87
N GLY A 39 -3.23 -16.59 -17.01
CA GLY A 39 -3.37 -15.26 -16.39
C GLY A 39 -2.79 -15.17 -14.96
N LEU A 40 -1.96 -16.13 -14.55
CA LEU A 40 -1.33 -16.16 -13.22
C LEU A 40 0.19 -16.14 -13.35
N VAL A 41 0.88 -15.55 -12.38
CA VAL A 41 2.33 -15.31 -12.42
C VAL A 41 3.14 -16.62 -12.37
N ALA A 42 2.71 -17.63 -11.61
CA ALA A 42 3.47 -18.87 -11.43
C ALA A 42 3.73 -19.62 -12.77
N PRO A 43 2.73 -19.85 -13.65
CA PRO A 43 2.97 -20.42 -14.97
C PRO A 43 3.98 -19.65 -15.81
N LEU A 44 3.98 -18.30 -15.70
CA LEU A 44 4.88 -17.45 -16.48
C LEU A 44 6.35 -17.66 -16.08
N TYR A 45 6.61 -17.92 -14.80
CA TYR A 45 7.96 -18.29 -14.33
C TYR A 45 8.37 -19.69 -14.78
N GLU A 46 7.44 -20.64 -14.87
CA GLU A 46 7.71 -21.98 -15.41
C GLU A 46 8.10 -21.87 -16.90
N GLN A 47 7.34 -21.10 -17.68
CA GLN A 47 7.68 -20.77 -19.07
C GLN A 47 9.06 -20.13 -19.18
N ALA A 48 9.35 -19.10 -18.34
CA ALA A 48 10.63 -18.40 -18.36
C ALA A 48 11.81 -19.33 -18.07
N LYS A 49 11.65 -20.29 -17.14
CA LYS A 49 12.69 -21.30 -16.85
C LYS A 49 12.96 -22.21 -18.03
N VAL A 50 11.94 -22.63 -18.76
CA VAL A 50 12.08 -23.44 -19.98
C VAL A 50 12.76 -22.63 -21.07
N LEU A 51 12.26 -21.41 -21.36
CA LEU A 51 12.84 -20.55 -22.38
C LEU A 51 14.30 -20.21 -22.11
N ALA A 52 14.66 -19.95 -20.86
CA ALA A 52 16.06 -19.68 -20.49
C ALA A 52 16.99 -20.87 -20.80
N LYS A 53 16.51 -22.12 -20.64
CA LYS A 53 17.27 -23.31 -21.04
C LYS A 53 17.36 -23.44 -22.55
N VAL A 54 16.27 -23.18 -23.27
CA VAL A 54 16.23 -23.19 -24.75
C VAL A 54 17.24 -22.17 -25.32
N LEU A 55 17.18 -20.92 -24.86
CA LEU A 55 18.08 -19.86 -25.33
C LEU A 55 19.54 -20.08 -24.93
N ALA A 56 19.79 -20.81 -23.85
CA ALA A 56 21.14 -21.18 -23.40
C ALA A 56 21.65 -22.51 -24.00
N ASP A 57 20.92 -23.07 -24.95
CA ASP A 57 21.20 -24.37 -25.60
C ASP A 57 21.40 -25.51 -24.60
N LYS A 58 20.62 -25.50 -23.50
CA LYS A 58 20.62 -26.52 -22.48
C LYS A 58 19.48 -27.52 -22.69
N LYS A 59 19.75 -28.80 -22.38
CA LYS A 59 18.76 -29.86 -22.49
C LYS A 59 17.51 -29.55 -21.65
N THR A 60 16.33 -29.61 -22.24
CA THR A 60 15.02 -29.45 -21.58
C THR A 60 13.99 -30.35 -22.25
N THR A 61 13.00 -30.81 -21.49
CA THR A 61 11.83 -31.56 -22.00
C THR A 61 10.80 -30.64 -22.65
N GLY A 62 10.95 -29.34 -22.50
CA GLY A 62 9.96 -28.35 -22.95
C GLY A 62 9.00 -27.95 -21.81
N TYR A 63 8.01 -27.14 -22.18
CA TYR A 63 6.93 -26.70 -21.30
C TYR A 63 5.71 -27.61 -21.50
N GLU A 64 5.35 -28.34 -20.48
CA GLU A 64 4.26 -29.34 -20.51
C GLU A 64 2.91 -28.75 -20.00
N GLY A 65 2.84 -27.42 -19.86
CA GLY A 65 1.71 -26.74 -19.23
C GLY A 65 1.90 -26.55 -17.74
N SER A 66 0.99 -25.82 -17.11
CA SER A 66 1.03 -25.51 -15.66
C SER A 66 -0.29 -25.82 -14.99
N THR A 67 -0.24 -26.45 -13.83
CA THR A 67 -1.40 -26.58 -12.95
C THR A 67 -1.71 -25.23 -12.31
N LEU A 68 -2.87 -24.67 -12.63
CA LEU A 68 -3.33 -23.40 -12.07
C LEU A 68 -3.71 -23.59 -10.61
N SER A 69 -3.20 -22.72 -9.75
CA SER A 69 -3.62 -22.59 -8.36
C SER A 69 -3.80 -21.14 -7.97
N THR A 70 -4.85 -20.87 -7.21
CA THR A 70 -5.19 -19.51 -6.74
C THR A 70 -5.38 -19.51 -5.24
N ARG A 71 -4.75 -18.58 -4.56
CA ARG A 71 -5.00 -18.29 -3.15
C ARG A 71 -5.54 -16.88 -3.02
N LEU A 72 -6.71 -16.74 -2.41
CA LEU A 72 -7.38 -15.47 -2.23
C LEU A 72 -7.64 -15.26 -0.73
N LYS A 73 -7.31 -14.07 -0.25
CA LYS A 73 -7.59 -13.63 1.11
C LYS A 73 -8.41 -12.34 1.05
N ILE A 74 -9.70 -12.43 1.30
CA ILE A 74 -10.63 -11.30 1.27
C ILE A 74 -11.34 -11.20 2.61
N SER A 75 -11.31 -10.01 3.24
CA SER A 75 -12.11 -9.68 4.42
C SER A 75 -12.08 -10.71 5.55
N GLY A 76 -10.92 -11.34 5.79
CA GLY A 76 -10.77 -12.34 6.85
C GLY A 76 -11.16 -13.76 6.45
N VAL A 77 -11.49 -14.01 5.18
CA VAL A 77 -11.75 -15.36 4.65
C VAL A 77 -10.58 -15.79 3.79
N ASP A 78 -10.04 -16.98 4.09
CA ASP A 78 -9.01 -17.64 3.28
C ASP A 78 -9.68 -18.62 2.30
N LEU A 79 -9.30 -18.52 1.01
CA LEU A 79 -9.75 -19.42 -0.04
C LEU A 79 -8.55 -19.91 -0.85
N PHE A 80 -8.53 -21.19 -1.16
CA PHE A 80 -7.56 -21.82 -2.06
C PHE A 80 -8.28 -22.69 -3.07
N SER A 81 -7.87 -22.63 -4.33
CA SER A 81 -8.34 -23.56 -5.37
C SER A 81 -7.20 -23.95 -6.30
N ALA A 82 -7.21 -25.19 -6.79
CA ALA A 82 -6.23 -25.68 -7.74
C ALA A 82 -6.80 -26.78 -8.65
N GLY A 83 -6.24 -26.90 -9.85
CA GLY A 83 -6.60 -27.93 -10.82
C GLY A 83 -8.05 -27.84 -11.32
N ASP A 84 -8.61 -28.98 -11.73
CA ASP A 84 -10.03 -29.09 -12.14
C ASP A 84 -10.94 -29.26 -10.91
N TYR A 85 -11.26 -28.17 -10.26
CA TYR A 85 -12.10 -28.14 -9.06
C TYR A 85 -13.60 -28.29 -9.36
N LEU A 86 -14.01 -28.22 -10.60
CA LEU A 86 -15.40 -28.47 -10.98
C LEU A 86 -15.67 -29.98 -11.07
N GLY A 87 -14.81 -30.69 -11.76
CA GLY A 87 -14.99 -32.10 -12.09
C GLY A 87 -16.13 -32.34 -13.08
N ASP A 88 -16.37 -33.59 -13.40
CA ASP A 88 -17.45 -34.02 -14.29
C ASP A 88 -18.11 -35.30 -13.79
N VAL A 89 -18.95 -35.95 -14.61
CA VAL A 89 -19.68 -37.18 -14.28
C VAL A 89 -18.77 -38.40 -14.04
N THR A 90 -17.49 -38.33 -14.43
CA THR A 90 -16.52 -39.41 -14.26
C THR A 90 -15.66 -39.22 -13.00
N THR A 91 -15.80 -38.09 -12.33
CA THR A 91 -15.02 -37.70 -11.16
C THR A 91 -15.81 -37.90 -9.87
N GLU A 92 -15.11 -38.09 -8.79
CA GLU A 92 -15.67 -38.22 -7.45
C GLU A 92 -15.31 -37.00 -6.62
N ASN A 93 -16.23 -36.58 -5.73
CA ASN A 93 -16.00 -35.46 -4.83
C ASN A 93 -15.93 -35.93 -3.38
N LEU A 94 -14.84 -35.63 -2.69
CA LEU A 94 -14.77 -35.72 -1.23
C LEU A 94 -15.03 -34.30 -0.67
N ILE A 95 -16.02 -34.18 0.22
CA ILE A 95 -16.45 -32.88 0.74
C ILE A 95 -16.49 -32.95 2.27
N LEU A 96 -15.93 -31.91 2.92
CA LEU A 96 -16.10 -31.63 4.34
C LEU A 96 -16.73 -30.23 4.44
N LEU A 97 -17.86 -30.15 5.16
CA LEU A 97 -18.56 -28.90 5.42
C LEU A 97 -18.80 -28.75 6.92
N ASP A 98 -18.38 -27.64 7.49
CA ASP A 98 -18.75 -27.19 8.83
C ASP A 98 -19.32 -25.77 8.73
N GLU A 99 -20.66 -25.67 8.66
CA GLU A 99 -21.37 -24.41 8.51
C GLU A 99 -21.21 -23.48 9.73
N LYS A 100 -21.04 -24.06 10.93
CA LYS A 100 -20.93 -23.28 12.16
C LYS A 100 -19.58 -22.54 12.26
N VAL A 101 -18.51 -23.20 11.83
CA VAL A 101 -17.15 -22.64 11.82
C VAL A 101 -16.84 -21.93 10.51
N GLY A 102 -17.61 -22.21 9.45
CA GLY A 102 -17.41 -21.62 8.12
C GLY A 102 -16.28 -22.30 7.34
N ILE A 103 -16.16 -23.63 7.43
CA ILE A 103 -15.15 -24.40 6.73
C ILE A 103 -15.81 -25.22 5.61
N TYR A 104 -15.25 -25.13 4.40
CA TYR A 104 -15.59 -25.98 3.28
C TYR A 104 -14.31 -26.50 2.62
N LYS A 105 -14.16 -27.83 2.52
CA LYS A 105 -13.06 -28.48 1.79
C LYS A 105 -13.66 -29.41 0.75
N LYS A 106 -13.22 -29.31 -0.50
CA LYS A 106 -13.61 -30.21 -1.61
C LYS A 106 -12.36 -30.68 -2.31
N LEU A 107 -12.23 -32.00 -2.47
CA LEU A 107 -11.23 -32.63 -3.32
C LEU A 107 -11.96 -33.33 -4.46
N VAL A 108 -11.58 -33.04 -5.69
CA VAL A 108 -12.07 -33.73 -6.90
C VAL A 108 -11.07 -34.85 -7.23
N ILE A 109 -11.58 -36.07 -7.36
CA ILE A 109 -10.76 -37.28 -7.50
C ILE A 109 -11.10 -37.99 -8.81
N TYR A 110 -10.08 -38.44 -9.50
CA TYR A 110 -10.18 -39.28 -10.67
C TYR A 110 -9.14 -40.39 -10.58
N LYS A 111 -9.60 -41.68 -10.61
CA LYS A 111 -8.73 -42.87 -10.47
C LYS A 111 -7.78 -42.76 -9.28
N ASP A 112 -8.35 -42.53 -8.11
CA ASP A 112 -7.65 -42.41 -6.83
C ASP A 112 -6.54 -41.33 -6.79
N LYS A 113 -6.64 -40.29 -7.65
CA LYS A 113 -5.73 -39.14 -7.69
C LYS A 113 -6.52 -37.85 -7.55
N ILE A 114 -5.95 -36.89 -6.83
CA ILE A 114 -6.53 -35.54 -6.75
C ILE A 114 -6.30 -34.83 -8.08
N ILE A 115 -7.37 -34.34 -8.70
CA ILE A 115 -7.31 -33.53 -9.90
C ILE A 115 -7.79 -32.10 -9.65
N GLY A 116 -8.51 -31.86 -8.56
CA GLY A 116 -9.02 -30.54 -8.20
C GLY A 116 -9.17 -30.34 -6.70
N ILE A 117 -9.00 -29.11 -6.24
CA ILE A 117 -8.99 -28.72 -4.82
C ILE A 117 -9.77 -27.42 -4.66
N VAL A 118 -10.64 -27.36 -3.65
CA VAL A 118 -11.23 -26.12 -3.13
C VAL A 118 -11.17 -26.17 -1.60
N LEU A 119 -10.57 -25.16 -1.00
CA LEU A 119 -10.53 -24.96 0.46
C LEU A 119 -11.05 -23.56 0.78
N TYR A 120 -11.97 -23.46 1.71
CA TYR A 120 -12.56 -22.23 2.19
C TYR A 120 -12.55 -22.22 3.72
N GLY A 121 -12.14 -21.11 4.34
CA GLY A 121 -12.03 -20.93 5.78
C GLY A 121 -10.74 -21.54 6.35
N ASP A 122 -10.53 -22.84 6.20
CA ASP A 122 -9.27 -23.52 6.57
C ASP A 122 -8.48 -23.92 5.32
N THR A 123 -7.38 -23.24 5.08
CA THR A 123 -6.47 -23.46 3.95
C THR A 123 -5.08 -23.95 4.36
N ASN A 124 -4.91 -24.41 5.60
CA ASN A 124 -3.60 -24.80 6.15
C ASN A 124 -2.93 -25.91 5.35
N ASP A 125 -3.70 -26.91 4.90
CA ASP A 125 -3.18 -28.03 4.13
C ASP A 125 -3.09 -27.79 2.61
N ALA A 126 -3.31 -26.55 2.14
CA ALA A 126 -3.35 -26.24 0.71
C ALA A 126 -2.10 -26.67 -0.05
N SER A 127 -0.91 -26.43 0.51
CA SER A 127 0.37 -26.77 -0.12
C SER A 127 0.54 -28.30 -0.21
N TRP A 128 0.11 -29.03 0.82
CA TRP A 128 0.16 -30.48 0.83
C TRP A 128 -0.77 -31.10 -0.22
N TYR A 129 -2.02 -30.65 -0.30
CA TYR A 129 -2.94 -31.10 -1.35
C TYR A 129 -2.44 -30.76 -2.75
N LEU A 130 -1.86 -29.55 -2.94
CA LEU A 130 -1.29 -29.13 -4.22
C LEU A 130 -0.11 -30.02 -4.62
N LYS A 131 0.72 -30.44 -3.67
CA LYS A 131 1.81 -31.38 -3.91
C LYS A 131 1.26 -32.73 -4.39
N LEU A 132 0.28 -33.32 -3.68
CA LEU A 132 -0.36 -34.57 -4.08
C LEU A 132 -0.96 -34.50 -5.50
N LEU A 133 -1.57 -33.36 -5.84
CA LEU A 133 -2.13 -33.12 -7.17
C LEU A 133 -1.03 -33.03 -8.23
N LYS A 134 0.02 -32.23 -8.02
CA LYS A 134 1.13 -32.05 -8.99
C LYS A 134 1.91 -33.36 -9.22
N GLU A 135 2.11 -34.15 -8.17
CA GLU A 135 2.83 -35.41 -8.23
C GLU A 135 1.96 -36.59 -8.72
N ASN A 136 0.67 -36.33 -9.00
CA ASN A 136 -0.29 -37.38 -9.36
C ASN A 136 -0.29 -38.58 -8.37
N THR A 137 -0.15 -38.29 -7.07
CA THR A 137 -0.02 -39.27 -6.01
C THR A 137 -1.32 -40.07 -5.88
N ASP A 138 -1.20 -41.41 -5.80
CA ASP A 138 -2.31 -42.30 -5.46
C ASP A 138 -2.71 -42.09 -3.99
N ILE A 139 -3.97 -41.80 -3.75
CA ILE A 139 -4.50 -41.48 -2.41
C ILE A 139 -5.42 -42.56 -1.85
N SER A 140 -5.46 -43.75 -2.45
CA SER A 140 -6.34 -44.82 -2.03
C SER A 140 -6.21 -45.14 -0.52
N ASP A 141 -4.98 -45.22 0.00
CA ASP A 141 -4.70 -45.47 1.42
C ASP A 141 -5.00 -44.26 2.33
N LEU A 142 -5.04 -43.06 1.77
CA LEU A 142 -5.26 -41.81 2.51
C LEU A 142 -6.74 -41.40 2.52
N ARG A 143 -7.55 -41.96 1.65
CA ARG A 143 -8.90 -41.53 1.29
C ARG A 143 -9.82 -41.28 2.48
N THR A 144 -9.77 -42.13 3.51
CA THR A 144 -10.64 -42.05 4.69
C THR A 144 -10.31 -40.91 5.63
N LYS A 145 -9.08 -40.37 5.58
CA LYS A 145 -8.57 -39.35 6.51
C LYS A 145 -8.13 -38.08 5.80
N ILE A 146 -8.02 -38.08 4.49
CA ILE A 146 -7.40 -37.02 3.71
C ILE A 146 -8.06 -35.64 3.93
N LEU A 147 -9.38 -35.58 4.12
CA LEU A 147 -10.09 -34.31 4.35
C LEU A 147 -9.78 -33.65 5.70
N PHE A 148 -9.27 -34.44 6.67
CA PHE A 148 -8.90 -33.92 7.99
C PHE A 148 -7.47 -33.33 8.01
N GLY A 149 -6.77 -33.36 6.87
CA GLY A 149 -5.45 -32.75 6.69
C GLY A 149 -4.28 -33.68 7.01
N LYS A 150 -3.07 -33.20 6.74
CA LYS A 150 -1.82 -33.97 6.92
C LYS A 150 -1.60 -34.43 8.37
N SER A 151 -1.96 -33.61 9.35
CA SER A 151 -1.83 -33.91 10.77
C SER A 151 -2.66 -35.13 11.23
N ALA A 152 -3.82 -35.37 10.62
CA ALA A 152 -4.67 -36.52 10.94
C ALA A 152 -4.09 -37.87 10.47
N LEU A 153 -3.09 -37.82 9.60
CA LEU A 153 -2.40 -39.02 9.10
C LEU A 153 -1.24 -39.45 10.02
N SER A 154 -0.62 -38.51 10.72
CA SER A 154 0.54 -38.76 11.59
C SER A 154 0.19 -39.22 13.01
N GLY A 155 -1.10 -39.23 13.38
CA GLY A 155 -1.55 -39.66 14.71
C GLY A 155 -1.19 -38.71 15.85
N ASP A 156 -0.67 -37.55 15.54
CA ASP A 156 -0.25 -36.55 16.51
C ASP A 156 -1.40 -35.53 16.78
N SER A 157 -1.99 -35.65 17.96
CA SER A 157 -3.11 -34.81 18.42
C SER A 157 -2.62 -33.46 18.99
N GLY A 158 -1.72 -32.78 18.28
CA GLY A 158 -1.16 -31.50 18.67
C GLY A 158 -1.77 -30.32 17.87
N HIS A 159 -2.27 -29.34 18.59
CA HIS A 159 -2.85 -28.09 18.08
C HIS A 159 -1.99 -27.42 17.00
N GLY A 160 -2.65 -26.98 15.93
CA GLY A 160 -2.14 -26.31 14.73
C GLY A 160 -1.08 -25.22 14.90
N GLY A 161 0.16 -25.65 15.00
CA GLY A 161 1.35 -24.83 14.74
C GLY A 161 2.16 -25.54 13.67
N ASN A 162 2.54 -24.85 12.59
CA ASN A 162 3.48 -25.38 11.61
C ASN A 162 4.78 -25.73 12.34
N ASP A 163 4.99 -27.03 12.64
CA ASP A 163 6.30 -27.47 13.15
C ASP A 163 7.30 -27.42 11.99
N ILE A 164 8.11 -26.35 11.98
CA ILE A 164 9.12 -26.11 10.95
C ILE A 164 10.15 -27.24 10.92
N ASN A 165 10.38 -27.90 12.05
CA ASN A 165 11.35 -29.00 12.12
C ASN A 165 10.82 -30.25 11.40
N ALA A 166 9.50 -30.46 11.40
CA ALA A 166 8.84 -31.54 10.68
C ALA A 166 8.64 -31.25 9.19
N MET A 167 8.85 -30.00 8.75
CA MET A 167 8.71 -29.57 7.37
C MET A 167 9.87 -30.08 6.51
N SER A 168 9.59 -30.75 5.40
CA SER A 168 10.63 -31.22 4.45
C SER A 168 11.33 -30.05 3.76
N ASP A 169 12.61 -30.20 3.43
CA ASP A 169 13.36 -29.18 2.70
C ASP A 169 12.81 -28.94 1.28
N ASP A 170 12.17 -29.93 0.67
CA ASP A 170 11.51 -29.81 -0.63
C ASP A 170 10.12 -29.18 -0.54
N GLU A 171 9.62 -28.91 0.66
CA GLU A 171 8.29 -28.35 0.84
C GLU A 171 8.24 -26.88 0.41
N GLU A 172 7.30 -26.58 -0.50
CA GLU A 172 7.14 -25.25 -1.07
C GLU A 172 6.61 -24.25 -0.04
N VAL A 173 7.39 -23.21 0.26
CA VAL A 173 7.06 -22.13 1.19
C VAL A 173 6.41 -20.95 0.43
N CYS A 174 6.92 -20.63 -0.73
CA CYS A 174 6.44 -19.52 -1.55
C CYS A 174 5.94 -20.00 -2.92
N GLY A 175 4.65 -20.33 -3.03
CA GLY A 175 4.03 -20.79 -4.28
C GLY A 175 4.06 -19.76 -5.41
N CYS A 176 4.09 -18.45 -5.11
CA CYS A 176 4.19 -17.42 -6.15
C CYS A 176 5.55 -17.39 -6.86
N ASN A 177 6.61 -17.82 -6.17
CA ASN A 177 7.99 -17.75 -6.68
C ASN A 177 8.67 -19.13 -6.69
N GLY A 178 7.95 -20.22 -6.38
CA GLY A 178 8.44 -21.58 -6.39
C GLY A 178 9.65 -21.80 -5.48
N VAL A 179 9.62 -21.23 -4.26
CA VAL A 179 10.74 -21.32 -3.30
C VAL A 179 10.42 -22.31 -2.21
N CYS A 180 11.27 -23.31 -2.04
CA CYS A 180 11.14 -24.37 -1.03
C CYS A 180 11.84 -23.98 0.28
N LYS A 181 11.52 -24.69 1.39
CA LYS A 181 12.17 -24.51 2.68
C LYS A 181 13.69 -24.64 2.58
N GLY A 182 14.17 -25.67 1.89
CA GLY A 182 15.60 -25.94 1.71
C GLY A 182 16.33 -24.79 0.99
N ASP A 183 15.70 -24.16 -0.01
CA ASP A 183 16.26 -22.98 -0.69
C ASP A 183 16.45 -21.81 0.27
N ILE A 184 15.47 -21.60 1.16
CA ILE A 184 15.53 -20.54 2.17
C ILE A 184 16.61 -20.84 3.19
N VAL A 185 16.64 -22.05 3.77
CA VAL A 185 17.64 -22.47 4.76
C VAL A 185 19.05 -22.40 4.19
N LYS A 186 19.24 -22.87 2.95
CA LYS A 186 20.52 -22.81 2.24
C LYS A 186 20.96 -21.37 2.04
N ALA A 187 20.07 -20.49 1.58
CA ALA A 187 20.40 -19.08 1.39
C ALA A 187 20.78 -18.38 2.70
N ILE A 188 20.06 -18.69 3.80
CA ILE A 188 20.37 -18.16 5.14
C ILE A 188 21.79 -18.55 5.56
N LYS A 189 22.14 -19.83 5.44
CA LYS A 189 23.45 -20.36 5.87
C LYS A 189 24.61 -19.93 4.97
N GLU A 190 24.45 -20.00 3.65
CA GLU A 190 25.54 -19.71 2.69
C GLU A 190 25.85 -18.23 2.57
N LYS A 191 24.86 -17.35 2.79
CA LYS A 191 24.99 -15.90 2.62
C LYS A 191 24.90 -15.12 3.92
N ASP A 192 24.90 -15.81 5.06
CA ASP A 192 24.81 -15.21 6.41
C ASP A 192 23.64 -14.22 6.53
N LEU A 193 22.45 -14.61 6.02
CA LEU A 193 21.28 -13.74 6.02
C LEU A 193 20.68 -13.68 7.43
N LYS A 194 20.55 -12.49 8.00
CA LYS A 194 20.09 -12.30 9.40
C LYS A 194 18.73 -11.62 9.52
N SER A 195 18.17 -11.11 8.43
CA SER A 195 16.86 -10.44 8.42
C SER A 195 15.89 -11.05 7.42
N LEU A 196 14.59 -10.91 7.69
CA LEU A 196 13.52 -11.30 6.77
C LEU A 196 13.64 -10.57 5.41
N SER A 197 14.11 -9.32 5.43
CA SER A 197 14.34 -8.51 4.24
C SER A 197 15.45 -9.09 3.36
N ASP A 198 16.53 -9.57 3.96
CA ASP A 198 17.65 -10.20 3.24
C ASP A 198 17.21 -11.52 2.60
N VAL A 199 16.48 -12.36 3.35
CA VAL A 199 15.92 -13.61 2.84
C VAL A 199 14.99 -13.34 1.67
N LYS A 200 14.08 -12.40 1.80
CA LYS A 200 13.15 -11.97 0.73
C LYS A 200 13.90 -11.45 -0.51
N SER A 201 14.93 -10.64 -0.32
CA SER A 201 15.72 -10.08 -1.43
C SER A 201 16.50 -11.16 -2.17
N CYS A 202 17.04 -12.11 -1.43
CA CYS A 202 17.88 -13.19 -1.96
C CYS A 202 17.06 -14.31 -2.63
N THR A 203 16.02 -14.81 -1.96
CA THR A 203 15.24 -15.98 -2.39
C THR A 203 14.00 -15.64 -3.17
N LYS A 204 13.53 -14.37 -3.11
CA LYS A 204 12.23 -13.91 -3.58
C LYS A 204 11.02 -14.48 -2.84
N ALA A 205 11.21 -15.30 -1.80
CA ALA A 205 10.13 -15.73 -0.93
C ALA A 205 9.43 -14.52 -0.28
N GLY A 206 8.11 -14.44 -0.41
CA GLY A 206 7.30 -13.32 0.08
C GLY A 206 7.40 -12.01 -0.74
N ALA A 207 8.09 -12.01 -1.89
CA ALA A 207 8.27 -10.81 -2.70
C ALA A 207 7.03 -10.42 -3.51
N SER A 208 6.14 -11.37 -3.83
CA SER A 208 4.94 -11.15 -4.63
C SER A 208 3.70 -10.87 -3.75
N CYS A 209 2.97 -11.89 -3.29
CA CYS A 209 1.75 -11.70 -2.51
C CYS A 209 1.99 -11.47 -1.00
N GLY A 210 3.16 -11.84 -0.48
CA GLY A 210 3.53 -11.69 0.93
C GLY A 210 2.90 -12.71 1.88
N SER A 211 2.04 -13.61 1.43
CA SER A 211 1.31 -14.57 2.30
C SER A 211 2.22 -15.53 3.06
N CYS A 212 3.39 -15.85 2.53
CA CYS A 212 4.35 -16.75 3.15
C CYS A 212 5.34 -16.07 4.11
N LEU A 213 5.28 -14.75 4.29
CA LEU A 213 6.27 -14.01 5.11
C LEU A 213 6.35 -14.52 6.55
N GLY A 214 5.21 -14.83 7.18
CA GLY A 214 5.20 -15.39 8.53
C GLY A 214 5.92 -16.75 8.63
N LEU A 215 5.76 -17.62 7.62
CA LEU A 215 6.44 -18.90 7.57
C LEU A 215 7.94 -18.73 7.26
N VAL A 216 8.29 -17.80 6.36
CA VAL A 216 9.70 -17.46 6.06
C VAL A 216 10.43 -16.93 7.31
N GLU A 217 9.77 -16.08 8.09
CA GLU A 217 10.30 -15.55 9.36
C GLU A 217 10.52 -16.66 10.37
N GLN A 218 9.57 -17.59 10.52
CA GLN A 218 9.71 -18.74 11.41
C GLN A 218 10.86 -19.66 10.97
N ILE A 219 11.06 -19.88 9.65
CA ILE A 219 12.20 -20.64 9.12
C ILE A 219 13.52 -19.92 9.45
N LEU A 220 13.56 -18.59 9.32
CA LEU A 220 14.72 -17.78 9.66
C LEU A 220 15.07 -17.90 11.16
N ILE A 221 14.07 -17.73 12.04
CA ILE A 221 14.21 -17.88 13.50
C ILE A 221 14.72 -19.29 13.83
N ASN A 222 14.12 -20.31 13.26
CA ASN A 222 14.50 -21.71 13.53
C ASN A 222 15.91 -22.04 13.01
N THR A 223 16.32 -21.43 11.90
CA THR A 223 17.64 -21.67 11.29
C THR A 223 18.77 -20.98 12.05
N LEU A 224 18.53 -19.78 12.59
CA LEU A 224 19.50 -18.99 13.32
C LEU A 224 19.51 -19.27 14.83
N GLY A 225 18.42 -19.84 15.40
CA GLY A 225 18.30 -20.11 16.82
C GLY A 225 18.61 -18.87 17.67
N ASP A 226 19.53 -19.02 18.64
CA ASP A 226 19.95 -17.93 19.55
C ASP A 226 20.70 -16.79 18.84
N GLU A 227 21.17 -17.00 17.61
CA GLU A 227 21.79 -15.94 16.79
C GLU A 227 20.74 -15.01 16.15
N TYR A 228 19.49 -15.42 16.10
CA TYR A 228 18.41 -14.54 15.67
C TYR A 228 18.18 -13.45 16.72
N LYS A 229 18.90 -12.37 16.56
CA LYS A 229 18.51 -11.12 17.22
C LYS A 229 17.43 -10.51 16.34
N GLN A 230 16.27 -10.29 16.92
CA GLN A 230 15.24 -9.45 16.30
C GLN A 230 15.83 -8.05 16.16
N SER A 231 16.69 -7.86 15.14
CA SER A 231 17.17 -6.55 14.78
C SER A 231 15.95 -5.81 14.26
N GLU A 232 15.61 -4.69 14.87
CA GLU A 232 14.68 -3.74 14.25
C GLU A 232 15.23 -3.53 12.83
N GLU A 233 14.46 -3.96 11.82
CA GLU A 233 14.89 -3.83 10.42
C GLU A 233 15.24 -2.37 10.18
N GLY A 234 16.42 -2.11 9.65
CA GLY A 234 16.81 -0.76 9.24
C GLY A 234 15.75 -0.20 8.27
N ILE A 235 15.51 1.11 8.31
CA ILE A 235 14.47 1.77 7.48
C ILE A 235 14.62 1.47 5.98
N CYS A 236 15.81 1.05 5.57
CA CYS A 236 16.13 0.62 4.19
C CYS A 236 17.47 -0.13 4.14
N SER A 237 17.85 -0.63 2.97
CA SER A 237 19.14 -1.30 2.76
C SER A 237 20.39 -0.41 2.94
N CYS A 238 20.23 0.92 2.99
CA CYS A 238 21.34 1.85 3.14
C CYS A 238 21.84 1.96 4.59
N THR A 239 21.10 1.48 5.57
CA THR A 239 21.44 1.54 6.99
C THR A 239 20.89 0.33 7.73
N THR A 240 21.50 0.02 8.86
CA THR A 240 20.97 -0.97 9.82
C THR A 240 20.08 -0.33 10.89
N LEU A 241 20.01 1.02 10.93
CA LEU A 241 19.27 1.75 11.95
C LEU A 241 17.76 1.73 11.64
N GLY A 242 16.97 1.41 12.65
CA GLY A 242 15.51 1.50 12.63
C GLY A 242 15.00 2.93 12.87
N HIS A 243 13.69 3.11 12.73
CA HIS A 243 13.05 4.42 12.95
C HIS A 243 13.32 5.00 14.34
N LYS A 244 13.29 4.16 15.38
CA LYS A 244 13.50 4.56 16.79
C LYS A 244 14.91 5.10 17.02
N GLU A 245 15.92 4.38 16.53
CA GLU A 245 17.33 4.75 16.67
C GLU A 245 17.64 6.05 15.93
N ILE A 246 17.12 6.19 14.72
CA ILE A 246 17.28 7.40 13.91
C ILE A 246 16.63 8.60 14.59
N LYS A 247 15.38 8.47 15.06
CA LYS A 247 14.69 9.55 15.79
C LYS A 247 15.49 9.97 17.03
N LYS A 248 16.00 9.00 17.79
CA LYS A 248 16.84 9.26 18.96
C LYS A 248 18.09 10.04 18.57
N ALA A 249 18.84 9.58 17.59
CA ALA A 249 20.06 10.24 17.12
C ALA A 249 19.78 11.67 16.62
N ILE A 250 18.71 11.85 15.84
CA ILE A 250 18.32 13.19 15.35
C ILE A 250 17.97 14.11 16.51
N ASN A 251 17.29 13.63 17.56
CA ASN A 251 16.93 14.47 18.70
C ASN A 251 18.14 14.83 19.57
N GLU A 252 19.12 13.94 19.71
CA GLU A 252 20.29 14.11 20.57
C GLU A 252 21.43 14.89 19.88
N CYS A 253 21.51 14.89 18.54
CA CYS A 253 22.60 15.53 17.79
C CYS A 253 22.06 16.65 16.89
N GLU A 254 22.88 17.68 16.67
CA GLU A 254 22.57 18.73 15.71
C GLU A 254 22.96 18.30 14.27
N PHE A 255 22.00 18.47 13.35
CA PHE A 255 22.17 18.20 11.92
C PHE A 255 21.58 19.37 11.12
N GLU A 256 22.30 19.82 10.11
CA GLU A 256 21.83 20.92 9.25
C GLU A 256 21.13 20.41 7.99
N THR A 257 21.53 19.23 7.52
CA THR A 257 21.04 18.63 6.28
C THR A 257 20.77 17.13 6.41
N VAL A 258 20.01 16.58 5.45
CA VAL A 258 19.82 15.14 5.30
C VAL A 258 21.15 14.40 5.13
N TYR A 259 22.10 15.04 4.42
CA TYR A 259 23.42 14.45 4.16
C TYR A 259 24.31 14.40 5.41
N ASP A 260 24.15 15.37 6.33
CA ASP A 260 24.86 15.31 7.62
C ASP A 260 24.43 14.10 8.43
N VAL A 261 23.13 13.76 8.40
CA VAL A 261 22.62 12.55 9.06
C VAL A 261 23.25 11.31 8.44
N PHE A 262 23.28 11.22 7.10
CA PHE A 262 23.91 10.08 6.42
C PHE A 262 25.37 9.92 6.76
N SER A 263 26.12 11.02 6.78
CA SER A 263 27.54 11.03 7.10
C SER A 263 27.82 10.67 8.56
N LYS A 264 27.13 11.33 9.51
CA LYS A 264 27.38 11.13 10.95
C LYS A 264 26.89 9.79 11.49
N LEU A 265 25.85 9.20 10.85
CA LEU A 265 25.29 7.90 11.23
C LEU A 265 25.76 6.76 10.31
N GLU A 266 26.82 6.98 9.54
CA GLU A 266 27.51 5.97 8.73
C GLU A 266 26.62 5.21 7.76
N TRP A 267 25.82 5.94 6.96
CA TRP A 267 25.04 5.33 5.87
C TRP A 267 25.97 4.63 4.86
N LYS A 268 25.58 3.45 4.38
CA LYS A 268 26.33 2.69 3.35
C LYS A 268 26.47 3.46 2.03
N THR A 269 25.55 4.39 1.76
CA THR A 269 25.55 5.22 0.55
C THR A 269 25.51 6.70 0.91
N LYS A 270 26.32 7.53 0.25
CA LYS A 270 26.40 8.99 0.53
C LYS A 270 25.08 9.70 0.26
N ASP A 271 24.32 9.25 -0.74
CA ASP A 271 23.10 9.92 -1.20
C ASP A 271 21.81 9.32 -0.64
N GLY A 272 21.90 8.22 0.11
CA GLY A 272 20.72 7.48 0.57
C GLY A 272 19.87 6.90 -0.58
N CYS A 273 18.61 6.61 -0.33
CA CYS A 273 17.66 6.08 -1.31
C CYS A 273 16.30 6.77 -1.22
N SER A 274 15.38 6.40 -2.12
CA SER A 274 14.01 6.92 -2.15
C SER A 274 13.16 6.62 -0.90
N LYS A 275 13.64 5.76 0.01
CA LYS A 275 13.00 5.47 1.30
C LYS A 275 13.57 6.32 2.44
N CYS A 276 14.91 6.31 2.60
CA CYS A 276 15.53 6.98 3.74
C CYS A 276 15.60 8.51 3.57
N ARG A 277 15.81 9.03 2.36
CA ARG A 277 15.86 10.50 2.16
C ARG A 277 14.61 11.21 2.66
N PRO A 278 13.38 10.85 2.24
CA PRO A 278 12.18 11.50 2.76
C PRO A 278 11.93 11.20 4.24
N ALA A 279 12.36 10.05 4.76
CA ALA A 279 12.23 9.75 6.18
C ALA A 279 13.11 10.64 7.06
N ILE A 280 14.38 10.83 6.67
CA ILE A 280 15.31 11.70 7.39
C ILE A 280 14.86 13.16 7.28
N ASN A 281 14.48 13.62 6.09
CA ASN A 281 13.92 14.95 5.90
C ASN A 281 12.69 15.20 6.79
N TYR A 282 11.81 14.19 6.91
CA TYR A 282 10.67 14.25 7.80
C TYR A 282 11.09 14.42 9.27
N TYR A 283 12.04 13.62 9.77
CA TYR A 283 12.47 13.70 11.17
C TYR A 283 13.20 15.01 11.50
N LEU A 284 13.95 15.57 10.55
CA LEU A 284 14.55 16.89 10.72
C LEU A 284 13.50 17.99 10.77
N LEU A 285 12.45 17.92 9.94
CA LEU A 285 11.31 18.84 10.03
C LEU A 285 10.56 18.74 11.34
N VAL A 286 10.43 17.53 11.89
CA VAL A 286 9.83 17.32 13.23
C VAL A 286 10.67 17.99 14.32
N LYS A 287 11.99 17.79 14.28
CA LYS A 287 12.90 18.36 15.29
C LYS A 287 12.92 19.88 15.26
N TYR A 288 13.10 20.43 14.08
CA TYR A 288 13.34 21.85 13.93
C TYR A 288 12.07 22.66 13.65
N ASN A 289 10.93 22.16 13.61
CA ASN A 289 9.57 22.70 13.54
C ASN A 289 9.44 24.24 13.31
N ASP A 290 10.53 24.88 12.94
CA ASP A 290 10.72 26.29 12.67
C ASP A 290 11.57 26.49 11.40
N ASP A 291 11.93 27.73 11.09
CA ASP A 291 12.68 28.11 9.88
C ASP A 291 14.17 27.69 9.88
N LYS A 292 14.67 27.04 10.94
CA LYS A 292 16.09 26.66 11.05
C LYS A 292 16.48 25.58 10.07
N TYR A 293 15.58 24.62 9.79
CA TYR A 293 15.83 23.58 8.81
C TYR A 293 15.20 23.95 7.47
N LYS A 294 16.03 24.13 6.45
CA LYS A 294 15.56 24.31 5.08
C LYS A 294 15.18 22.95 4.50
N ASN A 295 13.88 22.73 4.35
CA ASN A 295 13.34 21.52 3.74
C ASN A 295 14.10 21.17 2.44
N ASP A 296 14.72 20.00 2.39
CA ASP A 296 15.44 19.53 1.21
C ASP A 296 14.45 19.18 0.10
N LYS A 297 14.36 20.01 -0.93
CA LYS A 297 13.47 19.80 -2.08
C LYS A 297 13.70 18.47 -2.82
N ARG A 298 14.92 17.90 -2.77
CA ARG A 298 15.24 16.61 -3.39
C ARG A 298 14.79 15.42 -2.54
N SER A 299 14.58 15.65 -1.24
CA SER A 299 14.08 14.69 -0.28
C SER A 299 12.64 15.02 0.07
N SER A 300 11.80 15.19 -0.95
CA SER A 300 10.40 15.58 -0.77
C SER A 300 9.69 14.64 0.22
N LEU A 301 8.82 15.24 1.03
CA LEU A 301 7.91 14.52 1.87
C LEU A 301 6.94 13.70 1.01
N VAL A 302 6.11 12.95 1.65
CA VAL A 302 5.16 12.02 1.03
C VAL A 302 4.12 12.65 0.12
N ASN A 303 3.92 13.95 0.17
CA ASN A 303 2.95 14.64 -0.68
C ASN A 303 3.62 15.31 -1.87
N ASP A 304 4.13 14.51 -2.77
CA ASP A 304 4.72 14.91 -4.04
C ASP A 304 3.68 15.28 -5.13
N ARG A 305 2.40 14.97 -4.87
CA ARG A 305 1.28 15.25 -5.80
C ARG A 305 0.48 16.48 -5.40
N MET A 306 1.14 17.47 -4.83
CA MET A 306 0.50 18.72 -4.41
C MET A 306 0.04 19.60 -5.58
N TYR A 307 0.64 19.44 -6.74
CA TYR A 307 0.32 20.21 -7.95
C TYR A 307 -0.85 19.57 -8.71
N ALA A 308 -0.65 18.37 -9.22
CA ALA A 308 -1.63 17.58 -9.95
C ALA A 308 -1.32 16.09 -9.79
N ASN A 309 -2.30 15.24 -10.10
CA ASN A 309 -2.14 13.80 -9.99
C ASN A 309 -2.11 13.17 -11.40
N ILE A 310 -0.99 12.54 -11.75
CA ILE A 310 -0.86 11.83 -13.02
C ILE A 310 -1.81 10.63 -13.07
N GLN A 311 -2.50 10.45 -14.20
CA GLN A 311 -3.45 9.38 -14.47
C GLN A 311 -2.83 8.27 -15.33
N LYS A 312 -3.54 7.15 -15.46
CA LYS A 312 -3.04 5.95 -16.15
C LYS A 312 -2.71 6.21 -17.63
N ASP A 313 -3.46 7.10 -18.27
CA ASP A 313 -3.30 7.48 -19.68
C ASP A 313 -2.28 8.61 -19.91
N GLY A 314 -1.57 9.03 -18.86
CA GLY A 314 -0.60 10.14 -18.92
C GLY A 314 -1.21 11.53 -18.79
N THR A 315 -2.52 11.65 -18.73
CA THR A 315 -3.19 12.91 -18.38
C THR A 315 -3.13 13.19 -16.88
N TYR A 316 -3.69 14.30 -16.45
CA TYR A 316 -3.66 14.74 -15.05
C TYR A 316 -5.07 14.96 -14.51
N SER A 317 -5.20 14.78 -13.19
CA SER A 317 -6.36 15.21 -12.45
C SER A 317 -6.02 16.50 -11.69
N VAL A 318 -6.87 17.51 -11.83
CA VAL A 318 -6.75 18.79 -11.13
C VAL A 318 -7.90 18.89 -10.13
N VAL A 319 -7.56 19.14 -8.87
CA VAL A 319 -8.52 19.17 -7.76
C VAL A 319 -8.42 20.50 -7.04
N PRO A 320 -9.34 21.43 -7.28
CA PRO A 320 -9.44 22.65 -6.47
C PRO A 320 -9.90 22.29 -5.06
N ARG A 321 -9.45 23.07 -4.08
CA ARG A 321 -9.87 22.89 -2.70
C ARG A 321 -11.29 23.43 -2.49
N ILE A 322 -12.14 22.57 -1.95
CA ILE A 322 -13.50 22.91 -1.53
C ILE A 322 -13.53 22.70 -0.02
N TRP A 323 -13.54 23.80 0.73
CA TRP A 323 -13.40 23.79 2.18
C TRP A 323 -14.54 23.05 2.86
N GLY A 324 -14.21 22.00 3.64
CA GLY A 324 -15.21 21.17 4.31
C GLY A 324 -16.21 20.49 3.39
N GLY A 325 -15.94 20.45 2.08
CA GLY A 325 -16.88 19.96 1.08
C GLY A 325 -18.05 20.93 0.81
N VAL A 326 -17.95 22.19 1.26
CA VAL A 326 -18.98 23.23 1.12
C VAL A 326 -18.56 24.19 0.02
N THR A 327 -19.46 24.45 -0.93
CA THR A 327 -19.21 25.36 -2.07
C THR A 327 -20.45 26.21 -2.34
N SER A 328 -20.26 27.31 -3.03
CA SER A 328 -21.35 28.18 -3.48
C SER A 328 -21.76 27.88 -4.92
N PRO A 329 -22.99 28.30 -5.34
CA PRO A 329 -23.38 28.22 -6.76
C PRO A 329 -22.42 28.95 -7.70
N GLN A 330 -21.81 30.07 -7.25
CA GLN A 330 -20.86 30.81 -8.06
C GLN A 330 -19.55 30.03 -8.23
N GLU A 331 -18.99 29.48 -7.17
CA GLU A 331 -17.78 28.64 -7.24
C GLU A 331 -17.98 27.41 -8.14
N LEU A 332 -19.18 26.79 -8.10
CA LEU A 332 -19.51 25.69 -9.01
C LEU A 332 -19.56 26.14 -10.47
N LYS A 333 -20.07 27.34 -10.73
CA LYS A 333 -20.10 27.94 -12.07
C LYS A 333 -18.66 28.22 -12.55
N ASP A 334 -17.82 28.82 -11.72
CA ASP A 334 -16.44 29.14 -12.06
C ASP A 334 -15.65 27.85 -12.41
N ILE A 335 -15.79 26.79 -11.62
CA ILE A 335 -15.18 25.47 -11.92
C ILE A 335 -15.72 24.92 -13.26
N ALA A 336 -17.02 25.04 -13.52
CA ALA A 336 -17.62 24.54 -14.76
C ALA A 336 -17.12 25.33 -15.98
N GLU A 337 -17.00 26.64 -15.89
CA GLU A 337 -16.49 27.50 -16.96
C GLU A 337 -15.01 27.21 -17.26
N ILE A 338 -14.19 27.00 -16.22
CA ILE A 338 -12.80 26.59 -16.37
C ILE A 338 -12.70 25.21 -16.99
N ALA A 339 -13.51 24.24 -16.54
CA ALA A 339 -13.53 22.90 -17.11
C ALA A 339 -13.90 22.92 -18.62
N VAL A 340 -14.86 23.73 -19.02
CA VAL A 340 -15.24 23.92 -20.43
C VAL A 340 -14.10 24.60 -21.22
N LYS A 341 -13.49 25.65 -20.68
CA LYS A 341 -12.36 26.37 -21.31
C LYS A 341 -11.22 25.44 -21.68
N TYR A 342 -10.88 24.50 -20.79
CA TYR A 342 -9.79 23.53 -20.99
C TYR A 342 -10.22 22.20 -21.61
N ASN A 343 -11.48 22.07 -22.05
CA ASN A 343 -12.03 20.86 -22.61
C ASN A 343 -11.82 19.64 -21.70
N VAL A 344 -12.05 19.80 -20.38
CA VAL A 344 -11.95 18.72 -19.40
C VAL A 344 -13.00 17.66 -19.72
N PRO A 345 -12.63 16.41 -20.04
CA PRO A 345 -13.60 15.42 -20.51
C PRO A 345 -14.53 14.91 -19.40
N THR A 346 -14.09 14.97 -18.13
CA THR A 346 -14.89 14.44 -17.01
C THR A 346 -14.63 15.21 -15.74
N VAL A 347 -15.69 15.62 -15.05
CA VAL A 347 -15.65 16.16 -13.69
C VAL A 347 -16.34 15.16 -12.76
N LYS A 348 -15.70 14.79 -11.65
CA LYS A 348 -16.19 13.79 -10.71
C LYS A 348 -16.26 14.31 -9.29
N PHE A 349 -17.42 14.17 -8.66
CA PHE A 349 -17.55 14.28 -7.19
C PHE A 349 -16.96 13.03 -6.54
N THR A 350 -15.97 13.21 -5.69
CA THR A 350 -15.29 12.10 -5.01
C THR A 350 -15.93 11.79 -3.65
N GLY A 351 -15.70 10.59 -3.12
CA GLY A 351 -16.15 10.22 -1.79
C GLY A 351 -15.56 11.07 -0.64
N GLY A 352 -14.54 11.88 -0.92
CA GLY A 352 -13.96 12.87 0.00
C GLY A 352 -14.56 14.27 -0.14
N GLN A 353 -15.70 14.40 -0.81
CA GLN A 353 -16.38 15.69 -1.06
C GLN A 353 -15.49 16.69 -1.81
N ARG A 354 -14.80 16.22 -2.85
CA ARG A 354 -13.96 17.04 -3.73
C ARG A 354 -14.47 16.92 -5.15
N LEU A 355 -14.28 17.99 -5.91
CA LEU A 355 -14.44 18.01 -7.35
C LEU A 355 -13.09 17.64 -7.98
N ASP A 356 -13.10 16.66 -8.87
CA ASP A 356 -11.91 16.16 -9.54
C ASP A 356 -12.07 16.32 -11.04
N MET A 357 -11.26 17.19 -11.65
CA MET A 357 -11.23 17.43 -13.09
C MET A 357 -10.24 16.46 -13.72
N LEU A 358 -10.76 15.46 -14.42
CA LEU A 358 -10.01 14.34 -14.99
C LEU A 358 -9.69 14.57 -16.47
N GLY A 359 -8.53 14.10 -16.93
CA GLY A 359 -8.13 14.15 -18.34
C GLY A 359 -7.47 15.45 -18.76
N VAL A 360 -6.95 16.25 -17.82
CA VAL A 360 -6.24 17.49 -18.11
C VAL A 360 -4.87 17.19 -18.70
N LYS A 361 -4.49 17.84 -19.80
CA LYS A 361 -3.20 17.68 -20.41
C LYS A 361 -2.12 18.43 -19.64
N LYS A 362 -0.87 17.96 -19.71
CA LYS A 362 0.26 18.53 -18.97
C LYS A 362 0.43 20.04 -19.22
N GLU A 363 0.39 20.45 -20.46
CA GLU A 363 0.54 21.86 -20.90
C GLU A 363 -0.60 22.79 -20.46
N GLN A 364 -1.73 22.22 -20.07
CA GLN A 364 -2.89 22.97 -19.58
C GLN A 364 -2.83 23.26 -18.07
N LEU A 365 -1.93 22.59 -17.33
CA LEU A 365 -1.91 22.65 -15.87
C LEU A 365 -1.65 24.07 -15.35
N ALA A 366 -0.56 24.71 -15.78
CA ALA A 366 -0.18 26.02 -15.26
C ALA A 366 -1.22 27.12 -15.57
N PRO A 367 -1.71 27.28 -16.81
CA PRO A 367 -2.76 28.25 -17.08
C PRO A 367 -4.09 27.92 -16.37
N MET A 368 -4.43 26.66 -16.18
CA MET A 368 -5.62 26.26 -15.44
C MET A 368 -5.50 26.56 -13.94
N TRP A 369 -4.31 26.39 -13.34
CA TRP A 369 -4.07 26.81 -11.95
C TRP A 369 -4.20 28.30 -11.77
N GLN A 370 -3.73 29.10 -12.75
CA GLN A 370 -3.90 30.56 -12.72
C GLN A 370 -5.38 30.93 -12.71
N ASP A 371 -6.17 30.39 -13.65
CA ASP A 371 -7.61 30.68 -13.69
C ASP A 371 -8.33 30.28 -12.39
N LEU A 372 -7.95 29.12 -11.81
CA LEU A 372 -8.50 28.67 -10.53
C LEU A 372 -8.10 29.60 -9.37
N ASN A 373 -6.83 30.04 -9.33
CA ASN A 373 -6.38 31.00 -8.33
C ASN A 373 -7.09 32.36 -8.48
N ASP A 374 -7.33 32.82 -9.70
CA ASP A 374 -8.04 34.08 -9.98
C ASP A 374 -9.50 34.04 -9.49
N CYS A 375 -10.10 32.81 -9.47
CA CYS A 375 -11.40 32.57 -8.85
C CYS A 375 -11.34 32.27 -7.34
N GLY A 376 -10.15 32.36 -6.71
CA GLY A 376 -9.95 32.16 -5.27
C GLY A 376 -9.76 30.72 -4.83
N PHE A 377 -9.65 29.76 -5.74
CA PHE A 377 -9.34 28.38 -5.40
C PHE A 377 -7.83 28.18 -5.18
N VAL A 378 -7.49 27.28 -4.29
CA VAL A 378 -6.13 26.81 -4.05
C VAL A 378 -6.03 25.30 -4.32
N SER A 379 -4.82 24.77 -4.42
CA SER A 379 -4.63 23.33 -4.60
C SER A 379 -5.31 22.50 -3.52
N GLY A 380 -6.07 21.51 -3.93
CA GLY A 380 -6.69 20.56 -3.03
C GLY A 380 -5.71 19.59 -2.36
N GLN A 381 -4.46 19.49 -2.83
CA GLN A 381 -3.44 18.55 -2.34
C GLN A 381 -4.01 17.13 -2.16
N ALA A 382 -4.82 16.70 -3.14
CA ALA A 382 -5.86 15.70 -2.95
C ALA A 382 -5.38 14.25 -2.84
N TYR A 383 -4.17 13.98 -3.27
CA TYR A 383 -3.66 12.62 -3.44
C TYR A 383 -2.36 12.39 -2.65
N ALA A 384 -1.76 11.22 -2.83
CA ALA A 384 -0.57 10.77 -2.14
C ALA A 384 -0.75 10.52 -0.63
N LYS A 385 0.33 10.54 0.12
CA LYS A 385 0.38 10.14 1.54
C LYS A 385 0.41 11.36 2.47
N GLY A 386 -0.47 12.34 2.23
CA GLY A 386 -0.55 13.57 3.01
C GLY A 386 -1.90 13.81 3.65
N LEU A 387 -2.05 14.99 4.26
CA LEU A 387 -3.31 15.48 4.81
C LEU A 387 -4.36 15.61 3.71
N ARG A 388 -5.56 15.16 4.00
CA ARG A 388 -6.73 15.24 3.12
C ARG A 388 -7.65 16.39 3.51
N THR A 389 -8.57 16.72 2.62
CA THR A 389 -9.68 17.63 2.93
C THR A 389 -10.53 17.08 4.07
N VAL A 390 -11.18 17.96 4.82
CA VAL A 390 -12.11 17.58 5.88
C VAL A 390 -13.46 17.21 5.27
N LYS A 391 -13.99 16.05 5.63
CA LYS A 391 -15.32 15.62 5.21
C LYS A 391 -16.35 16.05 6.25
N THR A 392 -17.49 16.64 5.82
CA THR A 392 -18.56 17.09 6.71
C THR A 392 -19.90 16.46 6.37
N CYS A 393 -20.84 16.50 7.29
CA CYS A 393 -22.27 16.37 6.99
C CYS A 393 -22.93 17.75 7.09
N VAL A 394 -24.22 17.83 6.75
CA VAL A 394 -24.92 19.13 6.67
C VAL A 394 -25.19 19.83 8.01
N GLY A 395 -24.87 19.18 9.14
CA GLY A 395 -24.94 19.78 10.49
C GLY A 395 -26.35 20.19 10.96
N ASN A 396 -26.41 20.87 12.11
CA ASN A 396 -27.66 21.26 12.75
C ASN A 396 -28.39 22.39 11.98
N VAL A 397 -27.68 23.15 11.16
CA VAL A 397 -28.31 24.24 10.39
C VAL A 397 -29.31 23.69 9.36
N TRP A 398 -29.00 22.55 8.76
CA TRP A 398 -29.81 21.98 7.67
C TRP A 398 -30.46 20.62 8.00
N CYS A 399 -29.95 19.94 9.02
CA CYS A 399 -30.42 18.62 9.41
C CYS A 399 -31.20 18.68 10.73
N ARG A 400 -32.47 18.24 10.72
CA ARG A 400 -33.32 18.17 11.94
C ARG A 400 -32.75 17.29 13.06
N PHE A 401 -31.77 16.44 12.77
CA PHE A 401 -31.14 15.56 13.75
C PHE A 401 -29.74 16.04 14.16
N GLY A 402 -29.25 17.11 13.54
CA GLY A 402 -27.95 17.67 13.87
C GLY A 402 -27.96 18.28 15.28
N THR A 403 -26.94 17.99 16.06
CA THR A 403 -26.73 18.61 17.38
C THR A 403 -25.74 19.76 17.29
N GLN A 404 -24.77 19.69 16.36
CA GLN A 404 -23.71 20.67 16.16
C GLN A 404 -23.57 21.10 14.71
N ASP A 405 -23.00 22.29 14.47
CA ASP A 405 -22.70 22.80 13.12
C ASP A 405 -21.42 22.21 12.54
N SER A 406 -21.55 21.00 12.00
CA SER A 406 -20.42 20.27 11.42
C SER A 406 -19.89 20.88 10.12
N MET A 407 -20.70 21.62 9.36
CA MET A 407 -20.22 22.28 8.13
C MET A 407 -19.25 23.40 8.46
N ASN A 408 -19.66 24.34 9.33
CA ASN A 408 -18.81 25.45 9.73
C ASN A 408 -17.54 24.95 10.44
N MET A 409 -17.70 24.02 11.38
CA MET A 409 -16.56 23.44 12.11
C MET A 409 -15.59 22.74 11.16
N GLY A 410 -16.07 21.99 10.19
CA GLY A 410 -15.22 21.33 9.20
C GLY A 410 -14.46 22.32 8.31
N VAL A 411 -15.10 23.41 7.91
CA VAL A 411 -14.45 24.51 7.17
C VAL A 411 -13.34 25.16 8.02
N ILE A 412 -13.62 25.43 9.29
CA ILE A 412 -12.64 26.02 10.22
C ILE A 412 -11.43 25.08 10.38
N ILE A 413 -11.68 23.80 10.66
CA ILE A 413 -10.61 22.80 10.82
C ILE A 413 -9.79 22.66 9.54
N GLU A 414 -10.43 22.64 8.37
CA GLU A 414 -9.68 22.54 7.12
C GLU A 414 -8.82 23.78 6.85
N LYS A 415 -9.34 24.98 7.09
CA LYS A 415 -8.57 26.24 7.01
C LYS A 415 -7.44 26.30 8.04
N LEU A 416 -7.64 25.74 9.21
CA LEU A 416 -6.62 25.64 10.25
C LEU A 416 -5.48 24.68 9.85
N THR A 417 -5.80 23.59 9.17
CA THR A 417 -4.86 22.48 8.98
C THR A 417 -4.31 22.32 7.57
N TRP A 418 -4.88 22.97 6.55
CA TRP A 418 -4.42 22.83 5.16
C TRP A 418 -2.95 23.21 4.98
N GLY A 419 -2.30 22.58 4.02
CA GLY A 419 -0.86 22.72 3.82
C GLY A 419 0.00 21.93 4.83
N SER A 420 -0.56 21.50 5.95
CA SER A 420 0.14 20.70 6.95
C SER A 420 0.74 19.42 6.37
N TRP A 421 1.96 19.15 6.73
CA TRP A 421 2.61 17.87 6.46
C TRP A 421 2.31 16.85 7.57
N THR A 422 2.21 15.60 7.22
CA THR A 422 1.91 14.49 8.14
C THR A 422 2.80 13.29 7.78
N PRO A 423 3.07 12.36 8.73
CA PRO A 423 3.94 11.21 8.47
C PRO A 423 3.40 10.28 7.39
N HIS A 424 2.09 10.20 7.26
CA HIS A 424 1.38 9.44 6.24
C HIS A 424 0.06 10.14 5.90
N LYS A 425 -0.76 9.50 5.08
CA LYS A 425 -2.14 9.94 4.80
C LYS A 425 -2.91 10.18 6.10
N PHE A 426 -3.49 11.35 6.23
CA PHE A 426 -4.30 11.76 7.37
C PHE A 426 -5.67 12.26 6.90
N LYS A 427 -6.72 11.69 7.42
CA LYS A 427 -8.10 12.02 7.07
C LYS A 427 -8.86 12.53 8.27
N ILE A 428 -9.59 13.62 8.09
CA ILE A 428 -10.46 14.21 9.11
C ILE A 428 -11.91 14.16 8.63
N ALA A 429 -12.85 13.96 9.54
CA ALA A 429 -14.27 14.16 9.26
C ALA A 429 -15.00 14.69 10.48
N VAL A 430 -16.02 15.53 10.22
CA VAL A 430 -16.88 16.13 11.24
C VAL A 430 -18.33 15.75 10.96
N SER A 431 -18.93 15.01 11.87
CA SER A 431 -20.35 14.63 11.86
C SER A 431 -21.09 15.46 12.89
N GLY A 432 -22.18 16.12 12.50
CA GLY A 432 -22.98 16.99 13.39
C GLY A 432 -23.86 16.25 14.41
N CYS A 433 -23.85 14.92 14.43
CA CYS A 433 -24.53 14.09 15.42
C CYS A 433 -24.03 12.65 15.39
N PRO A 434 -24.40 11.79 16.40
CA PRO A 434 -23.96 10.40 16.48
C PRO A 434 -24.37 9.48 15.31
N ARG A 435 -25.25 9.93 14.38
CA ARG A 435 -25.56 9.19 13.14
C ARG A 435 -24.38 9.06 12.20
N ASN A 436 -23.33 9.83 12.42
CA ASN A 436 -22.03 9.67 11.75
C ASN A 436 -22.07 9.71 10.20
N CYS A 437 -22.90 10.57 9.62
CA CYS A 437 -23.08 10.66 8.16
C CYS A 437 -21.79 11.07 7.40
N ALA A 438 -20.83 11.75 8.06
CA ALA A 438 -19.52 12.05 7.49
C ALA A 438 -18.50 10.92 7.65
N GLU A 439 -18.89 9.77 8.22
CA GLU A 439 -18.03 8.59 8.47
C GLU A 439 -16.83 8.92 9.37
N ALA A 440 -17.04 9.74 10.41
CA ALA A 440 -16.00 10.16 11.35
C ALA A 440 -15.34 8.95 12.04
N THR A 441 -16.11 7.90 12.34
CA THR A 441 -15.62 6.70 13.06
C THR A 441 -14.66 5.78 12.27
N ILE A 442 -14.30 6.15 11.03
CA ILE A 442 -13.29 5.44 10.23
C ILE A 442 -12.20 6.40 9.70
N LYS A 443 -11.98 7.52 10.37
CA LYS A 443 -10.97 8.52 10.00
C LYS A 443 -9.80 8.52 10.98
N ASP A 444 -8.68 9.07 10.56
CA ASP A 444 -7.52 9.26 11.42
C ASP A 444 -7.86 10.16 12.62
N LEU A 445 -8.68 11.19 12.37
CA LEU A 445 -9.31 12.04 13.38
C LEU A 445 -10.79 12.20 13.02
N GLY A 446 -11.67 11.71 13.85
CA GLY A 446 -13.12 11.81 13.74
C GLY A 446 -13.70 12.73 14.80
N ILE A 447 -14.62 13.59 14.40
CA ILE A 447 -15.28 14.53 15.31
C ILE A 447 -16.78 14.33 15.18
N ILE A 448 -17.46 14.13 16.31
CA ILE A 448 -18.88 13.84 16.33
C ILE A 448 -19.58 14.82 17.30
N GLY A 449 -20.54 15.57 16.78
CA GLY A 449 -21.38 16.46 17.58
C GLY A 449 -22.29 15.66 18.52
N VAL A 450 -22.37 16.11 19.76
CA VAL A 450 -23.28 15.64 20.81
C VAL A 450 -23.95 16.84 21.47
N ASP A 451 -25.01 16.64 22.26
CA ASP A 451 -25.72 17.77 22.87
C ASP A 451 -24.82 18.61 23.80
N SER A 452 -23.81 17.99 24.43
CA SER A 452 -22.86 18.65 25.34
C SER A 452 -21.59 19.16 24.66
N GLY A 453 -21.51 19.22 23.31
CA GLY A 453 -20.32 19.66 22.59
C GLY A 453 -19.85 18.63 21.56
N TRP A 454 -18.59 18.15 21.67
CA TRP A 454 -17.98 17.30 20.66
C TRP A 454 -17.29 16.07 21.25
N GLU A 455 -17.45 14.92 20.62
CA GLU A 455 -16.62 13.75 20.84
C GLU A 455 -15.46 13.72 19.85
N ILE A 456 -14.24 13.53 20.36
CA ILE A 456 -13.02 13.40 19.56
C ILE A 456 -12.65 11.94 19.48
N HIS A 457 -12.61 11.40 18.27
CA HIS A 457 -12.31 10.02 17.95
C HIS A 457 -11.02 9.93 17.15
N ILE A 458 -10.18 8.92 17.41
CA ILE A 458 -8.85 8.79 16.83
C ILE A 458 -8.60 7.39 16.24
N ALA A 459 -7.59 7.30 15.38
CA ALA A 459 -7.03 6.04 14.89
C ALA A 459 -7.96 5.16 14.05
N GLY A 460 -8.93 5.74 13.37
CA GLY A 460 -9.74 5.03 12.39
C GLY A 460 -8.99 4.78 11.07
N ASN A 461 -9.42 3.76 10.36
CA ASN A 461 -8.92 3.46 9.02
C ASN A 461 -10.03 2.95 8.10
N GLY A 462 -10.43 3.76 7.13
CA GLY A 462 -11.31 3.36 6.03
C GLY A 462 -10.50 2.92 4.80
N GLY A 463 -9.70 1.89 4.92
CA GLY A 463 -8.86 1.32 3.88
C GLY A 463 -9.03 -0.20 3.79
N ILE A 464 -8.02 -0.92 3.26
CA ILE A 464 -8.03 -2.38 3.12
C ILE A 464 -8.27 -3.08 4.46
N LYS A 465 -7.60 -2.62 5.52
CA LYS A 465 -7.89 -3.04 6.90
C LYS A 465 -8.77 -1.97 7.54
N VAL A 466 -10.05 -2.20 7.63
CA VAL A 466 -10.98 -1.28 8.28
C VAL A 466 -10.75 -1.32 9.80
N ARG A 467 -10.59 -0.15 10.40
CA ARG A 467 -10.53 0.02 11.85
C ARG A 467 -11.50 1.12 12.26
N VAL A 468 -12.34 0.82 13.24
CA VAL A 468 -13.18 1.82 13.90
C VAL A 468 -12.32 2.65 14.84
N THR A 469 -12.63 3.93 14.96
CA THR A 469 -11.93 4.86 15.88
C THR A 469 -12.14 4.50 17.35
N ASP A 470 -11.18 4.89 18.17
CA ASP A 470 -11.35 4.94 19.62
C ASP A 470 -11.77 6.35 20.06
N LEU A 471 -12.65 6.42 21.06
CA LEU A 471 -12.97 7.69 21.71
C LEU A 471 -11.75 8.16 22.52
N LEU A 472 -11.24 9.34 22.18
CA LEU A 472 -10.18 10.01 22.95
C LEU A 472 -10.77 10.74 24.15
N CYS A 473 -11.62 11.74 23.90
CA CYS A 473 -12.27 12.55 24.94
C CYS A 473 -13.53 13.24 24.40
N LYS A 474 -14.23 13.93 25.31
CA LYS A 474 -15.29 14.88 25.01
C LYS A 474 -14.85 16.28 25.41
N VAL A 475 -15.25 17.27 24.62
CA VAL A 475 -15.02 18.69 24.87
C VAL A 475 -16.31 19.46 24.72
N GLU A 476 -16.45 20.55 25.47
CA GLU A 476 -17.71 21.31 25.53
C GLU A 476 -17.74 22.46 24.54
N THR A 477 -16.57 23.04 24.21
CA THR A 477 -16.49 24.23 23.35
C THR A 477 -15.73 23.96 22.05
N ASP A 478 -15.98 24.82 21.06
CA ASP A 478 -15.31 24.81 19.77
C ASP A 478 -13.80 25.12 19.91
N GLU A 479 -13.44 26.02 20.85
CA GLU A 479 -12.06 26.38 21.12
C GLU A 479 -11.26 25.20 21.68
N GLU A 480 -11.84 24.47 22.63
CA GLU A 480 -11.22 23.22 23.15
C GLU A 480 -11.06 22.20 22.02
N LEU A 481 -12.09 22.01 21.19
CA LEU A 481 -12.00 21.10 20.04
C LEU A 481 -10.82 21.47 19.13
N LEU A 482 -10.70 22.74 18.75
CA LEU A 482 -9.63 23.21 17.86
C LEU A 482 -8.23 23.07 18.50
N GLU A 483 -8.13 23.27 19.82
CA GLU A 483 -6.88 23.00 20.57
C GLU A 483 -6.49 21.52 20.50
N TYR A 484 -7.44 20.60 20.72
CA TYR A 484 -7.21 19.16 20.61
C TYR A 484 -6.88 18.71 19.18
N VAL A 485 -7.51 19.27 18.15
CA VAL A 485 -7.18 18.99 16.74
C VAL A 485 -5.71 19.32 16.45
N LYS A 486 -5.28 20.52 16.83
CA LYS A 486 -3.88 20.96 16.68
C LYS A 486 -2.92 20.04 17.45
N ALA A 487 -3.24 19.80 18.72
CA ALA A 487 -2.40 18.99 19.59
C ALA A 487 -2.26 17.54 19.10
N PHE A 488 -3.35 16.89 18.71
CA PHE A 488 -3.32 15.52 18.23
C PHE A 488 -2.52 15.38 16.91
N MET A 489 -2.68 16.31 15.98
CA MET A 489 -1.90 16.30 14.74
C MET A 489 -0.42 16.46 15.02
N GLN A 490 -0.03 17.36 15.93
CA GLN A 490 1.37 17.57 16.28
C GLN A 490 1.95 16.39 17.05
N PHE A 491 1.19 15.83 18.00
CA PHE A 491 1.62 14.65 18.74
C PHE A 491 1.86 13.46 17.80
N HIS A 492 0.94 13.20 16.88
CA HIS A 492 1.12 12.17 15.86
C HIS A 492 2.35 12.43 14.99
N ARG A 493 2.63 13.69 14.60
CA ARG A 493 3.87 14.05 13.87
C ARG A 493 5.13 13.70 14.66
N GLU A 494 5.16 14.06 15.94
CA GLU A 494 6.36 13.96 16.76
C GLU A 494 6.60 12.53 17.24
N ASP A 495 5.55 11.76 17.54
CA ASP A 495 5.68 10.41 18.11
C ASP A 495 5.72 9.29 17.09
N SER A 496 4.94 9.39 16.00
CA SER A 496 4.87 8.33 15.00
C SER A 496 6.16 8.16 14.18
N TYR A 497 6.23 7.03 13.47
CA TYR A 497 7.27 6.80 12.48
C TYR A 497 6.86 7.37 11.12
N TYR A 498 7.85 7.69 10.29
CA TYR A 498 7.60 8.07 8.91
C TYR A 498 6.86 6.94 8.17
N LEU A 499 5.80 7.29 7.46
CA LEU A 499 4.84 6.39 6.80
C LEU A 499 3.95 5.58 7.76
N GLU A 500 3.88 5.91 9.03
CA GLU A 500 2.97 5.30 9.98
C GLU A 500 1.64 6.05 10.05
N ARG A 501 0.53 5.34 9.84
CA ARG A 501 -0.81 5.89 10.04
C ARG A 501 -1.23 5.82 11.49
N THR A 502 -2.17 6.68 11.88
CA THR A 502 -2.71 6.74 13.23
C THR A 502 -3.18 5.39 13.76
N ALA A 503 -3.81 4.56 12.93
CA ALA A 503 -4.24 3.21 13.30
C ALA A 503 -3.06 2.32 13.74
N HIS A 504 -1.99 2.25 12.93
CA HIS A 504 -0.81 1.45 13.24
C HIS A 504 -0.01 2.05 14.41
N TRP A 505 0.03 3.38 14.50
CA TRP A 505 0.65 4.08 15.61
C TRP A 505 -0.01 3.72 16.95
N VAL A 506 -1.35 3.74 17.02
CA VAL A 506 -2.09 3.32 18.23
C VAL A 506 -1.89 1.83 18.53
N GLU A 507 -1.85 0.97 17.51
CA GLU A 507 -1.57 -0.46 17.65
C GLU A 507 -0.16 -0.70 18.23
N ARG A 508 0.84 0.09 17.84
CA ARG A 508 2.22 0.00 18.31
C ARG A 508 2.43 0.56 19.72
N THR A 509 1.87 1.73 20.01
CA THR A 509 2.13 2.46 21.25
C THR A 509 1.14 2.15 22.36
N GLY A 510 -0.05 1.69 22.00
CA GLY A 510 -1.17 1.48 22.92
C GLY A 510 -2.05 2.73 23.08
N LEU A 511 -3.36 2.52 23.11
CA LEU A 511 -4.34 3.60 23.27
C LEU A 511 -4.18 4.36 24.60
N GLN A 512 -3.84 3.65 25.67
CA GLN A 512 -3.70 4.26 26.99
C GLN A 512 -2.58 5.30 27.02
N TYR A 513 -1.43 5.00 26.44
CA TYR A 513 -0.33 5.97 26.31
C TYR A 513 -0.78 7.26 25.62
N ILE A 514 -1.51 7.14 24.52
CA ILE A 514 -2.01 8.31 23.79
C ILE A 514 -3.01 9.10 24.63
N LYS A 515 -3.90 8.40 25.36
CA LYS A 515 -4.83 9.05 26.29
C LYS A 515 -4.12 9.76 27.43
N ASP A 516 -3.10 9.16 28.03
CA ASP A 516 -2.34 9.76 29.12
C ASP A 516 -1.70 11.09 28.70
N VAL A 517 -1.14 11.14 27.48
CA VAL A 517 -0.57 12.37 26.92
C VAL A 517 -1.65 13.39 26.57
N MET A 518 -2.72 12.96 25.89
CA MET A 518 -3.74 13.87 25.36
C MET A 518 -4.79 14.32 26.39
N LEU A 519 -4.86 13.70 27.56
CA LEU A 519 -5.71 14.18 28.67
C LEU A 519 -4.96 15.12 29.62
N ASP A 520 -3.64 15.22 29.52
CA ASP A 520 -2.85 16.24 30.19
C ASP A 520 -2.98 17.58 29.46
N LYS A 521 -3.73 18.52 30.03
CA LYS A 521 -3.97 19.84 29.45
C LYS A 521 -2.69 20.64 29.19
N SER A 522 -1.63 20.41 29.96
CA SER A 522 -0.34 21.08 29.73
C SER A 522 0.36 20.59 28.47
N GLN A 523 0.31 19.27 28.24
CA GLN A 523 0.81 18.64 27.03
C GLN A 523 0.00 19.10 25.80
N VAL A 524 -1.32 19.08 25.89
CA VAL A 524 -2.22 19.53 24.81
C VAL A 524 -1.87 20.95 24.37
N LYS A 525 -1.74 21.89 25.32
CA LYS A 525 -1.33 23.28 25.00
C LYS A 525 0.05 23.37 24.37
N SER A 526 1.00 22.58 24.84
CA SER A 526 2.35 22.54 24.31
C SER A 526 2.37 22.03 22.86
N TYR A 527 1.67 20.93 22.56
CA TYR A 527 1.56 20.40 21.20
C TYR A 527 0.79 21.38 20.28
N ALA A 528 -0.31 21.94 20.74
CA ALA A 528 -1.08 22.92 19.97
C ALA A 528 -0.22 24.12 19.57
N LYS A 529 0.61 24.64 20.48
CA LYS A 529 1.51 25.76 20.22
C LYS A 529 2.57 25.40 19.15
N ARG A 530 3.18 24.22 19.25
CA ARG A 530 4.14 23.77 18.22
C ARG A 530 3.49 23.55 16.86
N PHE A 531 2.24 23.09 16.84
CA PHE A 531 1.48 23.01 15.60
C PHE A 531 1.29 24.39 14.95
N GLU A 532 0.89 25.39 15.72
CA GLU A 532 0.71 26.76 15.23
C GLU A 532 1.99 27.32 14.59
N ILE A 533 3.13 27.14 15.27
CA ILE A 533 4.44 27.57 14.72
C ILE A 533 4.72 26.88 13.38
N SER A 534 4.46 25.59 13.26
CA SER A 534 4.70 24.85 12.01
C SER A 534 3.76 25.29 10.88
N GLN A 535 2.56 25.77 11.20
CA GLN A 535 1.57 26.20 10.22
C GLN A 535 1.93 27.54 9.57
N GLU A 536 2.66 28.42 10.25
CA GLU A 536 3.10 29.73 9.70
C GLU A 536 3.86 29.56 8.37
N SER A 537 4.65 28.48 8.23
CA SER A 537 5.40 28.19 7.02
C SER A 537 4.72 27.17 6.08
N ALA A 538 3.74 26.41 6.56
CA ALA A 538 3.13 25.32 5.82
C ALA A 538 1.95 25.74 4.93
N GLN A 539 1.27 26.84 5.27
CA GLN A 539 0.06 27.30 4.57
C GLN A 539 0.41 28.10 3.30
N VAL A 540 0.99 27.42 2.34
CA VAL A 540 1.36 27.98 1.03
C VAL A 540 0.65 27.21 -0.07
N ASP A 541 -0.05 27.95 -0.96
CA ASP A 541 -0.62 27.33 -2.14
C ASP A 541 0.48 26.96 -3.15
N PRO A 542 0.66 25.66 -3.46
CA PRO A 542 1.70 25.23 -4.38
C PRO A 542 1.47 25.74 -5.81
N TRP A 543 0.23 25.95 -6.24
CA TRP A 543 -0.08 26.49 -7.57
C TRP A 543 0.37 27.93 -7.70
N ALA A 544 -0.06 28.79 -6.78
CA ALA A 544 0.34 30.19 -6.76
C ALA A 544 1.87 30.33 -6.64
N LYS A 545 2.50 29.50 -5.83
CA LYS A 545 3.96 29.48 -5.70
C LYS A 545 4.65 29.05 -6.99
N ALA A 546 4.19 27.98 -7.66
CA ALA A 546 4.77 27.50 -8.91
C ALA A 546 4.69 28.56 -10.02
N ILE A 547 3.56 29.24 -10.11
CA ILE A 547 3.35 30.34 -11.06
C ILE A 547 4.32 31.50 -10.76
N LYS A 548 4.39 31.96 -9.51
CA LYS A 548 5.26 33.06 -9.07
C LYS A 548 6.74 32.75 -9.26
N ASP A 549 7.18 31.54 -8.93
CA ASP A 549 8.59 31.13 -8.98
C ASP A 549 9.02 30.71 -10.41
N GLY A 550 8.10 30.69 -11.38
CA GLY A 550 8.38 30.30 -12.77
C GLY A 550 8.63 28.82 -12.99
N PHE A 551 8.22 27.95 -12.07
CA PHE A 551 8.29 26.46 -12.23
C PHE A 551 7.32 25.92 -13.28
N THR A 552 6.53 26.78 -13.92
CA THR A 552 5.55 26.40 -14.94
C THR A 552 6.18 25.75 -16.16
N LYS A 553 7.44 26.05 -16.46
CA LYS A 553 8.19 25.42 -17.56
C LYS A 553 8.36 23.89 -17.42
N GLU A 554 8.31 23.36 -16.20
CA GLU A 554 8.36 21.92 -15.97
C GLU A 554 7.12 21.20 -16.52
N PHE A 555 6.04 21.94 -16.75
CA PHE A 555 4.77 21.42 -17.26
C PHE A 555 4.58 21.69 -18.77
N ASP A 556 5.54 22.34 -19.44
CA ASP A 556 5.51 22.51 -20.88
C ASP A 556 5.70 21.16 -21.59
N SER A 557 5.10 21.04 -22.76
CA SER A 557 5.32 19.86 -23.62
C SER A 557 6.78 19.79 -24.06
N ILE A 558 7.41 18.64 -23.86
CA ILE A 558 8.74 18.40 -24.42
C ILE A 558 8.55 18.10 -25.90
N VAL A 559 8.89 19.02 -26.78
CA VAL A 559 8.98 18.78 -28.21
C VAL A 559 10.34 18.12 -28.46
N ILE A 560 10.34 16.80 -28.65
CA ILE A 560 11.53 16.10 -29.13
C ILE A 560 11.55 16.27 -30.66
N ASN A 561 12.43 17.10 -31.16
CA ASN A 561 12.70 17.14 -32.58
C ASN A 561 13.34 15.81 -32.98
N PRO A 562 12.81 15.10 -33.99
CA PRO A 562 13.40 13.83 -34.45
C PRO A 562 14.87 13.97 -34.89
N GLU A 563 15.30 15.17 -35.26
CA GLU A 563 16.68 15.48 -35.66
C GLU A 563 17.64 15.56 -34.48
N ASP A 564 17.14 15.81 -33.25
CA ASP A 564 17.94 15.86 -32.03
C ASP A 564 18.16 14.50 -31.37
N SER A 565 17.56 13.43 -31.90
CA SER A 565 17.65 12.07 -31.34
C SER A 565 19.03 11.42 -31.44
N HIS A 566 19.96 12.03 -32.19
CA HIS A 566 21.34 11.55 -32.31
C HIS A 566 22.30 12.04 -31.23
N SER A 567 21.88 12.89 -30.29
CA SER A 567 22.73 13.46 -29.25
C SER A 567 22.55 12.85 -27.85
N PHE A 568 21.69 11.86 -27.67
CA PHE A 568 21.60 11.10 -26.42
C PHE A 568 22.58 9.92 -26.41
N GLU A 569 23.87 10.21 -26.32
CA GLU A 569 24.80 9.26 -25.74
C GLU A 569 24.49 9.17 -24.24
N ALA A 570 23.97 8.02 -23.83
CA ALA A 570 23.85 7.68 -22.43
C ALA A 570 25.24 7.73 -21.79
N LYS A 571 25.57 8.80 -21.10
CA LYS A 571 26.68 8.78 -20.15
C LYS A 571 26.26 7.86 -19.03
N GLU A 572 26.75 6.62 -19.08
CA GLU A 572 26.84 5.75 -17.91
C GLU A 572 27.58 6.53 -16.82
N GLN A 573 26.85 6.98 -15.83
CA GLN A 573 27.43 7.38 -14.56
C GLN A 573 27.31 6.17 -13.61
N ILE A 574 28.47 5.54 -13.42
CA ILE A 574 28.82 4.55 -12.41
C ILE A 574 28.41 5.00 -11.01
#